data_91282956aee066cfbe047b36c7144169
#
_entry.id   91282956aee066cfbe047b36c7144169
#
_cell.length_a   1.000
_cell.length_b   1.000
_cell.length_c   1.000
_cell.angle_alpha   90.00
_cell.angle_beta   90.00
_cell.angle_gamma   90.00
#
_symmetry.space_group_name_H-M   'P 1'
#
loop_
_entity.id
_entity.type
_entity.pdbx_description
1 polymer ?
#
loop_
_entity_poly.entity_id
_entity_poly.type
_entity_poly.pdbx_seq_one_letter_code
_entity_poly.pdbx_strand_id
1 'polypeptide(L)'
;MKVIKKDGTLEDFDYQKIINACSKSASRALENLSDKDYEKICSAVMDYIMEEDLENDCISVEAIHAIVERTLLDLYPKSGECYRQYRNYKKDFVHMMDNVYG
;
A
#
# COMPACT_ATOMS: atom_id res chain seq x y z
N MET A 1 -3.13 -13.57 9.33
CA MET A 1 -2.54 -12.25 9.67
C MET A 1 -3.61 -11.20 9.67
N LYS A 2 -3.63 -10.37 10.68
CA LYS A 2 -4.58 -9.27 10.82
C LYS A 2 -3.91 -7.92 10.60
N VAL A 3 -4.67 -6.97 10.10
CA VAL A 3 -4.21 -5.60 9.89
C VAL A 3 -4.86 -4.69 10.94
N ILE A 4 -4.03 -3.89 11.61
CA ILE A 4 -4.49 -2.91 12.59
C ILE A 4 -4.76 -1.61 11.84
N LYS A 5 -6.02 -1.20 11.78
CA LYS A 5 -6.43 0.03 11.12
C LYS A 5 -6.13 1.25 11.99
N LYS A 6 -6.23 2.45 11.41
CA LYS A 6 -5.95 3.71 12.11
C LYS A 6 -6.83 3.92 13.35
N ASP A 7 -8.05 3.41 13.32
CA ASP A 7 -8.99 3.50 14.45
C ASP A 7 -8.79 2.41 15.49
N GLY A 8 -7.77 1.56 15.32
CA GLY A 8 -7.46 0.46 16.23
C GLY A 8 -8.22 -0.83 15.97
N THR A 9 -9.14 -0.84 15.01
CA THR A 9 -9.88 -2.06 14.67
C THR A 9 -9.00 -3.02 13.86
N LEU A 10 -9.35 -4.30 13.87
CA LEU A 10 -8.64 -5.33 13.13
C LEU A 10 -9.45 -5.74 11.90
N GLU A 11 -8.74 -6.00 10.80
CA GLU A 11 -9.33 -6.63 9.62
C GLU A 11 -8.38 -7.67 9.06
N ASP A 12 -8.91 -8.60 8.25
CA ASP A 12 -8.09 -9.60 7.62
C ASP A 12 -7.17 -8.98 6.56
N PHE A 13 -5.94 -9.51 6.47
CA PHE A 13 -5.01 -9.12 5.40
C PHE A 13 -5.59 -9.52 4.04
N ASP A 14 -5.63 -8.56 3.12
CA ASP A 14 -6.21 -8.77 1.78
C ASP A 14 -5.26 -8.24 0.71
N TYR A 15 -4.68 -9.15 -0.07
CA TYR A 15 -3.82 -8.83 -1.21
C TYR A 15 -4.50 -7.94 -2.24
N GLN A 16 -5.81 -8.10 -2.42
CA GLN A 16 -6.54 -7.34 -3.43
C GLN A 16 -6.47 -5.82 -3.16
N LYS A 17 -6.44 -5.42 -1.89
CA LYS A 17 -6.28 -4.02 -1.51
C LYS A 17 -4.93 -3.48 -1.94
N ILE A 18 -3.87 -4.28 -1.81
CA ILE A 18 -2.51 -3.93 -2.26
C ILE A 18 -2.49 -3.80 -3.79
N ILE A 19 -3.05 -4.77 -4.49
CA ILE A 19 -3.13 -4.77 -5.96
C ILE A 19 -3.88 -3.53 -6.45
N ASN A 20 -5.02 -3.21 -5.83
CA ASN A 20 -5.81 -2.04 -6.20
C ASN A 20 -5.02 -0.72 -6.01
N ALA A 21 -4.30 -0.59 -4.89
CA ALA A 21 -3.48 0.58 -4.63
C ALA A 21 -2.34 0.71 -5.64
N CYS A 22 -1.66 -0.39 -5.96
CA CYS A 22 -0.61 -0.43 -6.96
C CYS A 22 -1.14 -0.11 -8.36
N SER A 23 -2.31 -0.63 -8.71
CA SER A 23 -2.97 -0.38 -10.00
C SER A 23 -3.29 1.11 -10.17
N LYS A 24 -3.82 1.76 -9.14
CA LYS A 24 -4.10 3.19 -9.18
C LYS A 24 -2.83 4.01 -9.37
N SER A 25 -1.76 3.64 -8.68
CA SER A 25 -0.47 4.33 -8.77
C SER A 25 0.17 4.14 -10.13
N ALA A 26 0.13 2.92 -10.66
CA ALA A 26 0.65 2.61 -12.00
C ALA A 26 -0.12 3.37 -13.08
N SER A 27 -1.44 3.44 -12.95
CA SER A 27 -2.29 4.21 -13.88
C SER A 27 -1.89 5.68 -13.92
N ARG A 28 -1.63 6.28 -12.76
CA ARG A 28 -1.17 7.67 -12.67
C ARG A 28 0.22 7.87 -13.25
N ALA A 29 1.08 6.89 -13.10
CA ALA A 29 2.44 6.89 -13.64
C ALA A 29 2.49 6.55 -15.13
N LEU A 30 1.35 6.21 -15.73
CA LEU A 30 1.24 5.73 -17.12
C LEU A 30 2.08 4.46 -17.33
N GLU A 31 2.19 3.63 -16.30
CA GLU A 31 2.83 2.32 -16.38
C GLU A 31 1.78 1.22 -16.48
N ASN A 32 1.98 0.29 -17.41
CA ASN A 32 1.10 -0.88 -17.55
C ASN A 32 1.75 -2.05 -16.82
N LEU A 33 1.16 -2.46 -15.68
CA LEU A 33 1.62 -3.61 -14.94
C LEU A 33 0.84 -4.85 -15.38
N SER A 34 1.57 -5.92 -15.68
CA SER A 34 0.98 -7.21 -16.04
C SER A 34 0.66 -8.01 -14.78
N ASP A 35 -0.05 -9.13 -14.94
CA ASP A 35 -0.32 -10.05 -13.83
C ASP A 35 0.96 -10.54 -13.17
N LYS A 36 2.02 -10.78 -13.97
CA LYS A 36 3.33 -11.16 -13.46
C LYS A 36 3.96 -10.05 -12.62
N ASP A 37 3.76 -8.80 -12.99
CA ASP A 37 4.24 -7.65 -12.22
C ASP A 37 3.55 -7.60 -10.86
N TYR A 38 2.23 -7.81 -10.82
CA TYR A 38 1.49 -7.86 -9.55
C TYR A 38 1.90 -9.04 -8.67
N GLU A 39 2.16 -10.21 -9.25
CA GLU A 39 2.69 -11.36 -8.52
C GLU A 39 4.04 -11.03 -7.89
N LYS A 40 4.90 -10.35 -8.63
CA LYS A 40 6.22 -9.93 -8.16
C LYS A 40 6.10 -8.94 -7.00
N ILE A 41 5.21 -7.97 -7.11
CA ILE A 41 4.93 -6.99 -6.06
C ILE A 41 4.43 -7.71 -4.80
N CYS A 42 3.44 -8.57 -4.92
CA CYS A 42 2.87 -9.30 -3.78
C CYS A 42 3.91 -10.20 -3.11
N SER A 43 4.73 -10.90 -3.89
CA SER A 43 5.81 -11.73 -3.36
C SER A 43 6.82 -10.91 -2.57
N ALA A 44 7.26 -9.76 -3.12
CA ALA A 44 8.20 -8.87 -2.45
C ALA A 44 7.59 -8.27 -1.16
N VAL A 45 6.33 -7.87 -1.20
CA VAL A 45 5.62 -7.36 -0.03
C VAL A 45 5.57 -8.42 1.08
N MET A 46 5.25 -9.65 0.73
CA MET A 46 5.21 -10.75 1.71
C MET A 46 6.58 -11.03 2.31
N ASP A 47 7.63 -10.99 1.49
CA ASP A 47 8.99 -11.18 1.99
C ASP A 47 9.34 -10.12 3.04
N TYR A 48 9.01 -8.86 2.80
CA TYR A 48 9.22 -7.80 3.77
C TYR A 48 8.38 -8.00 5.04
N ILE A 49 7.12 -8.42 4.89
CA ILE A 49 6.25 -8.68 6.04
C ILE A 49 6.80 -9.82 6.90
N MET A 50 7.32 -10.88 6.26
CA MET A 50 7.89 -12.03 6.96
C MET A 50 9.18 -11.68 7.70
N GLU A 51 9.90 -10.64 7.29
CA GLU A 51 11.07 -10.14 8.01
C GLU A 51 10.69 -9.34 9.27
N GLU A 52 9.45 -8.87 9.37
CA GLU A 52 8.95 -8.14 10.52
C GLU A 52 8.67 -9.10 11.69
N ASP A 53 9.04 -8.69 12.89
CA ASP A 53 8.71 -9.44 14.11
C ASP A 53 7.32 -9.02 14.59
N LEU A 54 6.29 -9.69 14.05
CA LEU A 54 4.91 -9.31 14.29
C LEU A 54 4.40 -9.81 15.66
N GLU A 55 3.91 -8.89 16.47
CA GLU A 55 3.20 -9.23 17.70
C GLU A 55 1.80 -9.74 17.38
N ASN A 56 1.46 -10.94 17.90
CA ASN A 56 0.13 -11.54 17.74
C ASN A 56 -0.33 -11.69 16.29
N ASP A 57 0.61 -11.84 15.36
CA ASP A 57 0.34 -11.96 13.92
C ASP A 57 -0.46 -10.77 13.37
N CYS A 58 -0.18 -9.57 13.90
CA CYS A 58 -0.83 -8.31 13.49
C CYS A 58 0.19 -7.33 12.93
N ILE A 59 -0.19 -6.62 11.87
CA ILE A 59 0.62 -5.57 11.26
C ILE A 59 -0.22 -4.31 11.11
N SER A 60 0.36 -3.14 11.37
CA SER A 60 -0.36 -1.89 11.19
C SER A 60 -0.52 -1.53 9.71
N VAL A 61 -1.59 -0.84 9.37
CA VAL A 61 -1.82 -0.36 8.00
C VAL A 61 -0.71 0.59 7.56
N GLU A 62 -0.16 1.38 8.49
CA GLU A 62 0.98 2.27 8.19
C GLU A 62 2.23 1.48 7.78
N ALA A 63 2.51 0.37 8.47
CA ALA A 63 3.63 -0.50 8.11
C ALA A 63 3.43 -1.12 6.73
N ILE A 64 2.21 -1.54 6.40
CA ILE A 64 1.88 -2.08 5.06
C ILE A 64 2.13 -1.02 4.00
N HIS A 65 1.65 0.21 4.21
CA HIS A 65 1.87 1.30 3.25
C HIS A 65 3.35 1.58 3.03
N ALA A 66 4.16 1.58 4.08
CA ALA A 66 5.60 1.78 3.97
C ALA A 66 6.27 0.66 3.17
N ILE A 67 5.87 -0.58 3.39
CA ILE A 67 6.39 -1.75 2.68
C ILE A 67 5.99 -1.69 1.19
N VAL A 68 4.74 -1.38 0.88
CA VAL A 68 4.26 -1.26 -0.50
C VAL A 68 4.99 -0.14 -1.24
N GLU A 69 5.13 1.02 -0.61
CA GLU A 69 5.87 2.15 -1.17
C GLU A 69 7.30 1.76 -1.52
N ARG A 70 8.00 1.14 -0.57
CA ARG A 70 9.39 0.68 -0.78
C ARG A 70 9.49 -0.33 -1.91
N THR A 71 8.57 -1.30 -1.95
CA THR A 71 8.53 -2.33 -3.00
C THR A 71 8.34 -1.70 -4.37
N LEU A 72 7.41 -0.77 -4.50
CA LEU A 72 7.17 -0.09 -5.78
C LEU A 72 8.37 0.78 -6.17
N LEU A 73 8.96 1.51 -5.25
CA LEU A 73 10.14 2.32 -5.55
C LEU A 73 11.31 1.48 -6.04
N ASP A 74 11.48 0.27 -5.50
CA ASP A 74 12.54 -0.65 -5.91
C ASP A 74 12.27 -1.27 -7.28
N LEU A 75 11.04 -1.70 -7.55
CA LEU A 75 10.69 -2.46 -8.76
C LEU A 75 10.14 -1.58 -9.88
N TYR A 76 9.32 -0.59 -9.54
CA TYR A 76 8.63 0.28 -10.49
C TYR A 76 8.69 1.72 -9.99
N PRO A 77 9.84 2.41 -10.14
CA PRO A 77 10.07 3.71 -9.50
C PRO A 77 9.01 4.77 -9.81
N LYS A 78 8.50 4.81 -11.03
CA LYS A 78 7.47 5.78 -11.43
C LYS A 78 6.18 5.56 -10.65
N SER A 79 5.72 4.31 -10.59
CA SER A 79 4.55 3.94 -9.80
C SER A 79 4.78 4.16 -8.32
N GLY A 80 5.98 3.85 -7.84
CA GLY A 80 6.36 4.08 -6.44
C GLY A 80 6.33 5.55 -6.06
N GLU A 81 6.81 6.43 -6.92
CA GLU A 81 6.76 7.86 -6.69
C GLU A 81 5.33 8.38 -6.66
N CYS A 82 4.48 7.91 -7.57
CA CYS A 82 3.05 8.25 -7.57
C CYS A 82 2.35 7.74 -6.30
N TYR A 83 2.70 6.54 -5.85
CA TYR A 83 2.16 5.99 -4.60
C TYR A 83 2.55 6.85 -3.40
N ARG A 84 3.81 7.26 -3.32
CA ARG A 84 4.31 8.12 -2.26
C ARG A 84 3.59 9.47 -2.23
N GLN A 85 3.43 10.09 -3.39
CA GLN A 85 2.71 11.35 -3.53
C GLN A 85 1.25 11.19 -3.12
N TYR A 86 0.58 10.14 -3.57
CA TYR A 86 -0.80 9.85 -3.22
C TYR A 86 -0.97 9.66 -1.71
N ARG A 87 -0.05 8.93 -1.09
CA ARG A 87 -0.06 8.69 0.36
C ARG A 87 0.12 10.01 1.14
N ASN A 88 1.03 10.86 0.70
CA ASN A 88 1.27 12.16 1.34
C ASN A 88 0.08 13.10 1.13
N TYR A 89 -0.44 13.14 -0.08
CA TYR A 89 -1.64 13.91 -0.40
C TYR A 89 -2.84 13.48 0.42
N LYS A 90 -2.99 12.19 0.65
CA LYS A 90 -4.13 11.66 1.40
C LYS A 90 -4.11 12.13 2.86
N LYS A 91 -2.93 12.34 3.44
CA LYS A 91 -2.82 12.92 4.79
C LYS A 91 -3.33 14.35 4.86
N ASP A 92 -2.99 15.16 3.88
CA ASP A 92 -3.42 16.56 3.82
C ASP A 92 -4.81 16.70 3.19
N PHE A 93 -5.08 15.87 2.20
CA PHE A 93 -6.29 15.92 1.38
C PHE A 93 -7.52 15.36 2.10
N VAL A 94 -7.36 14.38 2.98
CA VAL A 94 -8.48 13.84 3.79
C VAL A 94 -9.04 14.93 4.70
N HIS A 95 -8.19 15.78 5.28
CA HIS A 95 -8.65 16.92 6.07
C HIS A 95 -9.45 17.94 5.24
N MET A 96 -9.07 18.15 3.98
CA MET A 96 -9.79 19.04 3.09
C MET A 96 -11.06 18.40 2.54
N MET A 97 -10.98 17.14 2.17
CA MET A 97 -12.07 16.43 1.48
C MET A 97 -13.15 15.90 2.42
N ASP A 98 -12.85 15.65 3.69
CA ASP A 98 -13.86 15.35 4.70
C ASP A 98 -14.90 16.48 4.82
N ASN A 99 -14.50 17.71 4.54
CA ASN A 99 -15.40 18.86 4.52
C ASN A 99 -16.17 19.02 3.22
N VAL A 100 -15.75 18.36 2.13
CA VAL A 100 -16.36 18.48 0.81
C VAL A 100 -17.22 17.26 0.47
N TYR A 101 -16.74 16.07 0.80
CA TYR A 101 -17.45 14.82 0.48
C TYR A 101 -18.04 14.11 1.70
N GLY A 102 -17.97 14.74 2.83
CA GLY A 102 -18.51 14.19 4.05
C GLY A 102 -17.59 13.21 4.71
#